data_8a7847a997a622b248b0471d179b6431
#
_entry.id   8a7847a997a622b248b0471d179b6431
#
_cell.length_a   1.000
_cell.length_b   1.000
_cell.length_c   1.000
_cell.angle_alpha   90.00
_cell.angle_beta   90.00
_cell.angle_gamma   90.00
#
_symmetry.space_group_name_H-M   'P 1'
#
loop_
_entity.id
_entity.type
_entity.pdbx_description
1 polymer ?
#
loop_
_entity_poly.entity_id
_entity_poly.type
_entity_poly.pdbx_seq_one_letter_code
_entity_poly.pdbx_strand_id
1 'polypeptide(L)'
;MSTEQFSEKYYGVVGMSGMSVRQGDTAIAHGSGDVPVLATPQVIALAERATIAALLESMEQGQTSVGIRVEFDHISAASIGAEVRAIATCTKVEN
;
A
#
# COMPACT_ATOMS: atom_id res chain seq x y z
N MET A 1 -19.06 -19.57 -5.45
CA MET A 1 -18.78 -18.95 -4.14
C MET A 1 -19.80 -17.87 -3.87
N SER A 2 -20.42 -17.88 -2.69
CA SER A 2 -21.38 -16.86 -2.33
C SER A 2 -20.67 -15.54 -1.96
N THR A 3 -21.40 -14.42 -1.98
CA THR A 3 -20.91 -13.12 -1.55
C THR A 3 -20.38 -13.16 -0.12
N GLU A 4 -21.09 -13.85 0.78
CA GLU A 4 -20.70 -13.97 2.19
C GLU A 4 -19.38 -14.71 2.33
N GLN A 5 -19.19 -15.80 1.61
CA GLN A 5 -17.93 -16.55 1.61
C GLN A 5 -16.78 -15.73 1.07
N PHE A 6 -17.02 -14.90 0.05
CA PHE A 6 -16.02 -14.02 -0.50
C PHE A 6 -15.61 -12.96 0.53
N SER A 7 -16.58 -12.33 1.19
CA SER A 7 -16.31 -11.32 2.22
C SER A 7 -15.55 -11.90 3.41
N GLU A 8 -15.95 -13.07 3.90
CA GLU A 8 -15.29 -13.75 5.00
C GLU A 8 -13.84 -14.09 4.67
N LYS A 9 -13.58 -14.48 3.43
CA LYS A 9 -12.26 -14.88 2.96
C LYS A 9 -11.25 -13.74 3.08
N TYR A 10 -11.64 -12.51 2.75
CA TYR A 10 -10.75 -11.36 2.72
C TYR A 10 -10.84 -10.46 3.94
N TYR A 11 -11.96 -10.50 4.67
CA TYR A 11 -12.16 -9.63 5.81
C TYR A 11 -11.11 -9.89 6.90
N GLY A 12 -10.48 -8.83 7.36
CA GLY A 12 -9.51 -8.90 8.43
C GLY A 12 -8.11 -9.37 8.04
N VAL A 13 -7.87 -9.71 6.77
CA VAL A 13 -6.52 -10.10 6.34
C VAL A 13 -5.57 -8.90 6.48
N VAL A 14 -4.33 -9.19 6.88
CA VAL A 14 -3.31 -8.19 7.16
C VAL A 14 -2.09 -8.47 6.30
N GLY A 15 -1.51 -7.42 5.76
CA GLY A 15 -0.26 -7.50 5.03
C GLY A 15 0.66 -6.36 5.39
N MET A 16 1.95 -6.57 5.18
CA MET A 16 2.97 -5.57 5.48
C MET A 16 3.91 -5.40 4.30
N SER A 17 4.45 -4.20 4.16
CA SER A 17 5.59 -3.94 3.29
C SER A 17 6.48 -2.89 3.94
N GLY A 18 7.73 -2.83 3.52
CA GLY A 18 8.68 -1.88 4.06
C GLY A 18 9.63 -1.38 3.00
N MET A 19 10.23 -0.23 3.26
CA MET A 19 11.28 0.32 2.42
C MET A 19 12.22 1.18 3.23
N SER A 20 13.46 1.28 2.76
CA SER A 20 14.40 2.33 3.20
C SER A 20 14.33 3.44 2.17
N VAL A 21 14.19 4.68 2.62
CA VAL A 21 14.11 5.84 1.72
C VAL A 21 15.47 6.07 1.07
N ARG A 22 15.52 6.08 -0.26
CA ARG A 22 16.70 6.34 -1.06
C ARG A 22 16.52 7.62 -1.86
N GLN A 23 17.58 8.12 -2.44
CA GLN A 23 17.56 9.35 -3.23
C GLN A 23 16.50 9.30 -4.35
N GLY A 24 16.36 8.16 -5.02
CA GLY A 24 15.37 7.98 -6.09
C GLY A 24 13.92 7.97 -5.62
N ASP A 25 13.68 7.87 -4.30
CA ASP A 25 12.34 7.84 -3.71
C ASP A 25 11.84 9.22 -3.29
N THR A 26 12.67 10.25 -3.45
CA THR A 26 12.37 11.61 -2.94
C THR A 26 11.39 12.35 -3.83
N ALA A 27 10.73 13.35 -3.25
CA ALA A 27 9.85 14.24 -3.99
C ALA A 27 10.59 14.92 -5.15
N ILE A 28 11.86 15.31 -4.94
CA ILE A 28 12.70 15.89 -5.99
C ILE A 28 12.86 14.93 -7.15
N ALA A 29 13.23 13.67 -6.86
CA ALA A 29 13.44 12.64 -7.91
C ALA A 29 12.16 12.34 -8.69
N HIS A 30 11.00 12.41 -8.04
CA HIS A 30 9.70 12.15 -8.66
C HIS A 30 9.06 13.38 -9.28
N GLY A 31 9.67 14.55 -9.16
CA GLY A 31 9.09 15.78 -9.66
C GLY A 31 7.83 16.22 -8.93
N SER A 32 7.62 15.73 -7.70
CA SER A 32 6.42 16.01 -6.92
C SER A 32 6.66 17.02 -5.78
N GLY A 33 7.80 17.69 -5.80
CA GLY A 33 8.16 18.72 -4.82
C GLY A 33 9.65 19.02 -4.89
N ASP A 34 10.10 19.97 -4.08
CA ASP A 34 11.48 20.45 -4.08
C ASP A 34 12.24 20.10 -2.79
N VAL A 35 11.73 19.13 -2.02
CA VAL A 35 12.35 18.68 -0.77
C VAL A 35 12.86 17.24 -0.89
N PRO A 36 14.00 16.90 -0.23
CA PRO A 36 14.61 15.57 -0.32
C PRO A 36 14.00 14.59 0.70
N VAL A 37 12.69 14.42 0.67
CA VAL A 37 11.94 13.51 1.52
C VAL A 37 11.13 12.56 0.66
N LEU A 38 10.68 11.45 1.25
CA LEU A 38 9.90 10.42 0.56
C LEU A 38 8.70 11.04 -0.17
N ALA A 39 8.60 10.78 -1.46
CA ALA A 39 7.54 11.29 -2.32
C ALA A 39 6.20 10.65 -1.96
N THR A 40 5.12 11.43 -1.97
CA THR A 40 3.76 10.92 -1.72
C THR A 40 3.38 9.73 -2.61
N PRO A 41 3.64 9.73 -3.93
CA PRO A 41 3.37 8.55 -4.75
C PRO A 41 4.07 7.28 -4.27
N GLN A 42 5.26 7.40 -3.70
CA GLN A 42 6.00 6.26 -3.15
C GLN A 42 5.36 5.71 -1.88
N VAL A 43 4.80 6.57 -1.04
CA VAL A 43 4.06 6.16 0.16
C VAL A 43 2.80 5.38 -0.25
N ILE A 44 2.09 5.86 -1.26
CA ILE A 44 0.90 5.19 -1.81
C ILE A 44 1.29 3.82 -2.38
N ALA A 45 2.38 3.75 -3.15
CA ALA A 45 2.87 2.48 -3.70
C ALA A 45 3.25 1.49 -2.59
N LEU A 46 3.86 1.97 -1.50
CA LEU A 46 4.18 1.14 -0.34
C LEU A 46 2.91 0.56 0.29
N ALA A 47 1.88 1.39 0.46
CA ALA A 47 0.58 0.96 0.98
C ALA A 47 -0.09 -0.07 0.06
N GLU A 48 0.00 0.12 -1.26
CA GLU A 48 -0.53 -0.82 -2.23
C GLU A 48 0.20 -2.17 -2.16
N ARG A 49 1.52 -2.16 -1.99
CA ARG A 49 2.28 -3.42 -1.81
C ARG A 49 1.86 -4.16 -0.55
N ALA A 50 1.61 -3.44 0.55
CA ALA A 50 1.09 -4.04 1.78
C ALA A 50 -0.30 -4.65 1.56
N THR A 51 -1.15 -3.98 0.78
CA THR A 51 -2.49 -4.47 0.43
C THR A 51 -2.40 -5.75 -0.40
N ILE A 52 -1.52 -5.79 -1.39
CA ILE A 52 -1.29 -7.00 -2.19
C ILE A 52 -0.82 -8.15 -1.29
N ALA A 53 0.11 -7.87 -0.38
CA ALA A 53 0.59 -8.88 0.57
C ALA A 53 -0.55 -9.40 1.46
N ALA A 54 -1.46 -8.52 1.89
CA ALA A 54 -2.62 -8.91 2.70
C ALA A 54 -3.55 -9.87 1.96
N LEU A 55 -3.75 -9.65 0.67
CA LEU A 55 -4.72 -10.41 -0.13
C LEU A 55 -4.13 -11.71 -0.71
N LEU A 56 -2.82 -11.78 -0.82
CA LEU A 56 -2.13 -12.81 -1.61
C LEU A 56 -2.51 -14.25 -1.21
N GLU A 57 -2.52 -14.55 0.08
CA GLU A 57 -2.82 -15.90 0.56
C GLU A 57 -4.27 -16.30 0.33
N SER A 58 -5.16 -15.34 0.20
CA SER A 58 -6.59 -15.59 0.00
C SER A 58 -6.98 -15.61 -1.48
N MET A 59 -6.09 -15.17 -2.37
CA MET A 59 -6.36 -15.19 -3.80
C MET A 59 -6.15 -16.56 -4.40
N GLU A 60 -7.02 -16.91 -5.32
CA GLU A 60 -6.88 -18.12 -6.12
C GLU A 60 -6.00 -17.85 -7.33
N GLN A 61 -5.46 -18.91 -7.90
CA GLN A 61 -4.66 -18.82 -9.12
C GLN A 61 -5.45 -18.13 -10.23
N GLY A 62 -4.82 -17.18 -10.90
CA GLY A 62 -5.43 -16.41 -11.98
C GLY A 62 -6.18 -15.16 -11.51
N GLN A 63 -6.31 -14.95 -10.20
CA GLN A 63 -6.90 -13.75 -9.64
C GLN A 63 -5.83 -12.68 -9.40
N THR A 64 -6.25 -11.42 -9.49
CA THR A 64 -5.40 -10.29 -9.19
C THR A 64 -6.23 -9.16 -8.59
N SER A 65 -5.56 -8.16 -8.04
CA SER A 65 -6.21 -6.97 -7.53
C SER A 65 -5.55 -5.71 -8.09
N VAL A 66 -6.34 -4.67 -8.25
CA VAL A 66 -5.87 -3.35 -8.67
C VAL A 66 -6.53 -2.27 -7.82
N GLY A 67 -5.79 -1.20 -7.56
CA GLY A 67 -6.35 -0.04 -6.91
C GLY A 67 -7.22 0.76 -7.86
N ILE A 68 -8.39 1.19 -7.40
CA ILE A 68 -9.31 1.99 -8.20
C ILE A 68 -9.60 3.36 -7.55
N ARG A 69 -9.27 3.51 -6.29
CA ARG A 69 -9.48 4.77 -5.56
C ARG A 69 -8.55 4.82 -4.36
N VAL A 70 -8.00 5.98 -4.08
CA VAL A 70 -7.13 6.22 -2.93
C VAL A 70 -7.60 7.48 -2.21
N GLU A 71 -7.74 7.39 -0.89
CA GLU A 71 -7.84 8.54 0.00
C GLU A 71 -6.61 8.52 0.89
N PHE A 72 -5.85 9.61 0.91
CA PHE A 72 -4.54 9.57 1.55
C PHE A 72 -4.19 10.93 2.16
N ASP A 73 -3.68 10.90 3.39
CA ASP A 73 -3.11 12.06 4.06
C ASP A 73 -1.62 11.80 4.36
N HIS A 74 -0.75 12.58 3.78
CA HIS A 74 0.69 12.52 4.01
C HIS A 74 1.06 13.52 5.11
N ILE A 75 1.03 13.07 6.36
CA ILE A 75 1.07 13.94 7.53
C ILE A 75 2.46 14.15 8.12
N SER A 76 3.46 13.42 7.64
CA SER A 76 4.81 13.49 8.19
C SER A 76 5.82 13.14 7.10
N ALA A 77 6.97 13.84 7.11
CA ALA A 77 8.03 13.61 6.14
C ALA A 77 8.94 12.47 6.59
N ALA A 78 9.49 11.71 5.62
CA ALA A 78 10.52 10.71 5.86
C ALA A 78 11.77 11.07 5.06
N SER A 79 12.89 11.23 5.74
CA SER A 79 14.17 11.60 5.15
C SER A 79 14.88 10.40 4.51
N ILE A 80 15.83 10.67 3.63
CA ILE A 80 16.72 9.64 3.08
C ILE A 80 17.36 8.85 4.24
N GLY A 81 17.32 7.52 4.14
CA GLY A 81 17.82 6.61 5.16
C GLY A 81 16.77 6.16 6.16
N ALA A 82 15.61 6.77 6.20
CA ALA A 82 14.53 6.35 7.09
C ALA A 82 13.95 5.00 6.64
N GLU A 83 13.59 4.19 7.63
CA GLU A 83 12.86 2.95 7.41
C GLU A 83 11.37 3.26 7.52
N VAL A 84 10.61 2.92 6.48
CA VAL A 84 9.16 3.16 6.43
C VAL A 84 8.45 1.83 6.25
N ARG A 85 7.40 1.62 7.02
CA ARG A 85 6.61 0.39 7.00
C ARG A 85 5.14 0.72 6.77
N ALA A 86 4.50 -0.09 5.94
CA ALA A 86 3.06 -0.03 5.74
C ALA A 86 2.43 -1.32 6.27
N ILE A 87 1.30 -1.18 6.94
CA ILE A 87 0.47 -2.29 7.39
C ILE A 87 -0.92 -2.05 6.80
N ALA A 88 -1.41 -3.02 6.05
CA ALA A 88 -2.73 -2.96 5.44
C ALA A 88 -3.65 -4.00 6.07
N THR A 89 -4.87 -3.59 6.36
CA THR A 89 -5.92 -4.49 6.87
C THR A 89 -7.15 -4.33 6.01
N CYS A 90 -7.72 -5.43 5.55
CA CYS A 90 -8.99 -5.40 4.83
C CYS A 90 -10.12 -5.23 5.83
N THR A 91 -10.82 -4.10 5.76
CA THR A 91 -11.88 -3.75 6.71
C THR A 91 -13.29 -3.89 6.13
N LYS A 92 -13.41 -4.04 4.81
CA LYS A 92 -14.71 -4.12 4.15
C LYS A 92 -14.56 -4.77 2.78
N VAL A 93 -15.49 -5.63 2.45
CA VAL A 93 -15.61 -6.25 1.13
C VAL A 93 -17.03 -6.00 0.60
N GLU A 94 -17.12 -5.45 -0.61
CA GLU A 94 -18.40 -5.16 -1.28
C GLU A 94 -18.40 -5.82 -2.66
N ASN A 95 -19.57 -6.17 -3.12
CA ASN A 95 -19.78 -6.62 -4.49
C ASN A 95 -20.10 -5.45 -5.41
#